data_d0ae34661baba0e24094a974dbbe5cfb
#
_entry.id   d0ae34661baba0e24094a974dbbe5cfb
#
_cell.length_a   1.000
_cell.length_b   1.000
_cell.length_c   1.000
_cell.angle_alpha   90.00
_cell.angle_beta   90.00
_cell.angle_gamma   90.00
#
_symmetry.space_group_name_H-M   'P 1'
#
loop_
_entity.id
_entity.type
_entity.pdbx_description
1 polymer ?
#
loop_
_entity_poly.entity_id
_entity_poly.type
_entity_poly.pdbx_seq_one_letter_code
_entity_poly.pdbx_strand_id
1 'polypeptide(L)'
;GVFGNGIFKMVQIFVAMTPEETLYFANPGKEENFKPEFYFHWEDFNNTVIRDWRRIVSDLLSIPMAHQLIGYYTIADDKDKTLKVLRSYQYFAASKISDITHKTNWDTHQHRGGYVWHTTGSGKTMTSFKSAQLIANSGDADKVVFLLDRIELSVQSLDEYRGFAGEDEAIQDTQNTAILLSKLKSTDNDDRLIVTSIQKMSNIKAGKDISQDDIDLIDRKRLVFIIDECHRSVFGDMLIGIKNTFKRALLFGFTGTPVFKENAKHEIMTETIFGDMIHKYTIANGIPDHNVLGFDPYMVRTYEDNELREKVAFSQLKVNSIEEIENDEQKMSIYNRFMNKLKMPDTYKEGNETLHGIEHYLPKDLYQQPVHHQTVAADIASGRDKLSKNGKFHAILATKNIPEAIAYYRIFKEQYPSLNVVAVFDNNIDNSDGGIAKEDALLEMLD
;
A
#
# COMPACT_ATOMS: atom_id res chain seq x y z
N GLY A 1 5.19 -28.11 -25.64
CA GLY A 1 6.17 -27.72 -24.60
C GLY A 1 6.28 -28.80 -23.53
N VAL A 2 7.38 -28.84 -22.81
CA VAL A 2 7.67 -29.86 -21.79
C VAL A 2 6.63 -29.82 -20.64
N PHE A 3 6.27 -28.64 -20.18
CA PHE A 3 5.40 -28.46 -19.02
C PHE A 3 3.93 -28.80 -19.26
N GLY A 4 3.46 -28.70 -20.49
CA GLY A 4 2.06 -28.95 -20.86
C GLY A 4 1.76 -30.36 -21.35
N ASN A 5 2.76 -31.25 -21.42
CA ASN A 5 2.63 -32.59 -22.02
C ASN A 5 3.15 -33.69 -21.08
N GLY A 6 2.59 -34.90 -21.26
CA GLY A 6 3.00 -36.07 -20.52
C GLY A 6 2.83 -35.92 -19.00
N ILE A 7 3.75 -36.54 -18.26
CA ILE A 7 3.73 -36.55 -16.78
C ILE A 7 3.92 -35.16 -16.17
N PHE A 8 4.66 -34.27 -16.82
CA PHE A 8 4.93 -32.92 -16.31
C PHE A 8 3.67 -32.04 -16.26
N LYS A 9 2.65 -32.34 -17.09
CA LYS A 9 1.35 -31.67 -16.99
C LYS A 9 0.67 -31.87 -15.63
N MET A 10 0.99 -32.95 -14.93
CA MET A 10 0.40 -33.32 -13.64
C MET A 10 1.16 -32.71 -12.46
N VAL A 11 2.34 -32.12 -12.68
CA VAL A 11 3.16 -31.52 -11.64
C VAL A 11 2.69 -30.10 -11.36
N GLN A 12 2.40 -29.76 -10.11
CA GLN A 12 1.98 -28.41 -9.72
C GLN A 12 3.16 -27.49 -9.46
N ILE A 13 4.22 -28.00 -8.81
CA ILE A 13 5.39 -27.22 -8.41
C ILE A 13 6.65 -27.96 -8.87
N PHE A 14 7.58 -27.20 -9.44
CA PHE A 14 8.92 -27.66 -9.75
C PHE A 14 9.94 -27.09 -8.78
N VAL A 15 10.94 -27.88 -8.45
CA VAL A 15 12.07 -27.48 -7.60
C VAL A 15 13.35 -27.82 -8.32
N ALA A 16 14.22 -26.84 -8.53
CA ALA A 16 15.56 -27.00 -9.06
C ALA A 16 16.56 -26.76 -7.93
N MET A 17 17.36 -27.74 -7.59
CA MET A 17 18.23 -27.70 -6.42
C MET A 17 19.66 -28.10 -6.78
N THR A 18 20.62 -27.29 -6.34
CA THR A 18 22.06 -27.56 -6.27
C THR A 18 22.52 -27.56 -4.82
N PRO A 19 23.76 -27.91 -4.49
CA PRO A 19 24.26 -27.80 -3.11
C PRO A 19 24.23 -26.36 -2.57
N GLU A 20 24.31 -25.34 -3.42
CA GLU A 20 24.45 -23.93 -3.05
C GLU A 20 23.17 -23.11 -3.26
N GLU A 21 22.21 -23.62 -4.05
CA GLU A 21 21.04 -22.84 -4.44
C GLU A 21 19.84 -23.75 -4.69
N THR A 22 18.68 -23.27 -4.29
CA THR A 22 17.40 -23.90 -4.60
C THR A 22 16.39 -22.86 -5.07
N LEU A 23 15.76 -23.15 -6.20
CA LEU A 23 14.67 -22.38 -6.76
C LEU A 23 13.41 -23.26 -6.85
N TYR A 24 12.26 -22.67 -6.60
CA TYR A 24 10.97 -23.32 -6.82
C TYR A 24 10.04 -22.42 -7.63
N PHE A 25 9.12 -23.01 -8.37
CA PHE A 25 8.16 -22.30 -9.20
C PHE A 25 6.92 -23.15 -9.46
N ALA A 26 5.78 -22.52 -9.69
CA ALA A 26 4.57 -23.20 -10.11
C ALA A 26 4.70 -23.67 -11.57
N ASN A 27 3.96 -24.72 -11.93
CA ASN A 27 3.95 -25.19 -13.32
C ASN A 27 3.45 -24.08 -14.26
N PRO A 28 4.27 -23.62 -15.20
CA PRO A 28 3.89 -22.55 -16.13
C PRO A 28 2.85 -22.98 -17.17
N GLY A 29 2.60 -24.30 -17.32
CA GLY A 29 1.71 -24.86 -18.33
C GLY A 29 2.25 -24.77 -19.75
N LYS A 30 2.62 -23.57 -20.19
CA LYS A 30 3.21 -23.29 -21.50
C LYS A 30 4.64 -22.75 -21.36
N GLU A 31 5.51 -23.03 -22.33
CA GLU A 31 6.90 -22.56 -22.32
C GLU A 31 7.01 -21.03 -22.34
N GLU A 32 6.11 -20.33 -23.01
CA GLU A 32 6.07 -18.87 -23.05
C GLU A 32 5.85 -18.22 -21.67
N ASN A 33 5.25 -18.96 -20.72
CA ASN A 33 5.02 -18.54 -19.35
C ASN A 33 6.20 -18.89 -18.42
N PHE A 34 7.23 -19.56 -18.92
CA PHE A 34 8.41 -19.89 -18.15
C PHE A 34 9.38 -18.70 -18.14
N LYS A 35 9.26 -17.86 -17.12
CA LYS A 35 9.99 -16.60 -16.99
C LYS A 35 10.78 -16.55 -15.69
N PRO A 36 12.01 -15.96 -15.71
CA PRO A 36 12.86 -15.87 -14.51
C PRO A 36 12.22 -15.19 -13.32
N GLU A 37 11.34 -14.21 -13.55
CA GLU A 37 10.63 -13.49 -12.49
C GLU A 37 9.67 -14.36 -11.66
N PHE A 38 9.40 -15.59 -12.09
CA PHE A 38 8.56 -16.56 -11.38
C PHE A 38 9.34 -17.68 -10.71
N TYR A 39 10.67 -17.55 -10.62
CA TYR A 39 11.52 -18.48 -9.86
C TYR A 39 11.85 -17.86 -8.52
N PHE A 40 11.59 -18.60 -7.44
CA PHE A 40 11.70 -18.06 -6.10
C PHE A 40 12.69 -18.87 -5.28
N HIS A 41 13.49 -18.16 -4.48
CA HIS A 41 14.22 -18.77 -3.38
C HIS A 41 13.28 -19.04 -2.21
N TRP A 42 13.53 -20.10 -1.47
CA TRP A 42 12.89 -20.27 -0.17
C TRP A 42 13.66 -19.51 0.88
N GLU A 43 12.96 -18.67 1.63
CA GLU A 43 13.52 -17.82 2.68
C GLU A 43 12.97 -18.27 4.03
N ASP A 44 13.64 -17.85 5.10
CA ASP A 44 13.11 -17.98 6.44
C ASP A 44 12.08 -16.88 6.77
N PHE A 45 11.55 -16.92 7.99
CA PHE A 45 10.56 -15.92 8.47
C PHE A 45 11.08 -14.47 8.42
N ASN A 46 12.40 -14.26 8.46
CA ASN A 46 13.03 -12.95 8.41
C ASN A 46 13.45 -12.52 6.98
N ASN A 47 12.97 -13.22 5.96
CA ASN A 47 13.31 -13.03 4.54
C ASN A 47 14.81 -13.23 4.27
N THR A 48 15.42 -14.19 4.92
CA THR A 48 16.80 -14.59 4.64
C THR A 48 16.79 -15.84 3.79
N VAL A 49 17.42 -15.77 2.60
CA VAL A 49 17.49 -16.89 1.65
C VAL A 49 18.17 -18.08 2.29
N ILE A 50 17.52 -19.24 2.28
CA ILE A 50 18.07 -20.51 2.74
C ILE A 50 18.85 -21.15 1.60
N ARG A 51 20.20 -21.17 1.69
CA ARG A 51 21.08 -21.73 0.68
C ARG A 51 21.47 -23.18 0.95
N ASP A 52 21.48 -23.62 2.21
CA ASP A 52 21.80 -24.99 2.56
C ASP A 52 20.68 -25.95 2.11
N TRP A 53 21.01 -26.83 1.16
CA TRP A 53 20.07 -27.79 0.63
C TRP A 53 19.50 -28.74 1.71
N ARG A 54 20.23 -29.06 2.78
CA ARG A 54 19.74 -29.92 3.86
C ARG A 54 18.58 -29.23 4.59
N ARG A 55 18.75 -27.94 4.83
CA ARG A 55 17.71 -27.11 5.44
C ARG A 55 16.50 -26.96 4.50
N ILE A 56 16.73 -26.81 3.19
CA ILE A 56 15.63 -26.82 2.21
C ILE A 56 14.86 -28.13 2.22
N VAL A 57 15.55 -29.27 2.31
CA VAL A 57 14.88 -30.59 2.39
C VAL A 57 14.02 -30.69 3.65
N SER A 58 14.47 -30.18 4.80
CA SER A 58 13.70 -30.22 6.04
C SER A 58 12.55 -29.22 6.07
N ASP A 59 12.75 -28.02 5.57
CA ASP A 59 11.83 -26.90 5.72
C ASP A 59 10.80 -26.82 4.57
N LEU A 60 11.26 -26.93 3.31
CA LEU A 60 10.41 -26.81 2.13
C LEU A 60 9.91 -28.16 1.60
N LEU A 61 10.81 -29.16 1.52
CA LEU A 61 10.52 -30.45 0.88
C LEU A 61 10.06 -31.53 1.89
N SER A 62 9.92 -31.20 3.16
CA SER A 62 9.28 -32.09 4.11
C SER A 62 7.85 -32.44 3.65
N ILE A 63 7.40 -33.66 3.86
CA ILE A 63 6.06 -34.11 3.42
C ILE A 63 4.96 -33.15 3.90
N PRO A 64 4.90 -32.74 5.20
CA PRO A 64 3.87 -31.79 5.63
C PRO A 64 3.91 -30.47 4.90
N MET A 65 5.10 -29.90 4.72
CA MET A 65 5.26 -28.58 4.09
C MET A 65 4.98 -28.61 2.59
N ALA A 66 5.55 -29.58 1.86
CA ALA A 66 5.31 -29.74 0.43
C ALA A 66 3.82 -29.98 0.13
N HIS A 67 3.16 -30.80 0.95
CA HIS A 67 1.72 -31.04 0.82
C HIS A 67 0.89 -29.79 1.09
N GLN A 68 1.25 -28.99 2.10
CA GLN A 68 0.60 -27.72 2.38
C GLN A 68 0.80 -26.73 1.22
N LEU A 69 2.02 -26.61 0.71
CA LEU A 69 2.35 -25.68 -0.36
C LEU A 69 1.54 -26.00 -1.64
N ILE A 70 1.42 -27.27 -1.99
CA ILE A 70 0.63 -27.72 -3.13
C ILE A 70 -0.87 -27.52 -2.87
N GLY A 71 -1.39 -27.99 -1.74
CA GLY A 71 -2.81 -28.06 -1.48
C GLY A 71 -3.44 -26.72 -1.07
N TYR A 72 -2.70 -25.91 -0.30
CA TYR A 72 -3.26 -24.70 0.32
C TYR A 72 -2.62 -23.39 -0.15
N TYR A 73 -1.36 -23.41 -0.56
CA TYR A 73 -0.60 -22.20 -0.91
C TYR A 73 -0.25 -22.10 -2.40
N THR A 74 -0.87 -22.91 -3.23
CA THR A 74 -0.90 -22.78 -4.68
C THR A 74 -2.28 -22.31 -5.12
N ILE A 75 -2.33 -21.37 -6.04
CA ILE A 75 -3.54 -20.75 -6.57
C ILE A 75 -3.66 -21.13 -8.04
N ALA A 76 -4.80 -21.66 -8.44
CA ALA A 76 -5.18 -21.79 -9.84
C ALA A 76 -5.81 -20.45 -10.27
N ASP A 77 -5.09 -19.68 -11.07
CA ASP A 77 -5.59 -18.40 -11.58
C ASP A 77 -6.39 -18.65 -12.86
N ASP A 78 -7.70 -18.54 -12.76
CA ASP A 78 -8.60 -18.78 -13.86
C ASP A 78 -8.55 -17.71 -14.95
N LYS A 79 -8.15 -16.50 -14.62
CA LYS A 79 -7.99 -15.41 -15.56
C LYS A 79 -6.79 -15.66 -16.48
N ASP A 80 -5.65 -15.98 -15.90
CA ASP A 80 -4.40 -16.21 -16.61
C ASP A 80 -4.25 -17.68 -17.07
N LYS A 81 -5.13 -18.58 -16.58
CA LYS A 81 -5.04 -20.04 -16.78
C LYS A 81 -3.67 -20.61 -16.39
N THR A 82 -3.13 -20.12 -15.29
CA THR A 82 -1.82 -20.48 -14.75
C THR A 82 -1.91 -20.87 -13.29
N LEU A 83 -0.94 -21.66 -12.83
CA LEU A 83 -0.74 -21.88 -11.41
C LEU A 83 0.21 -20.82 -10.84
N LYS A 84 -0.11 -20.31 -9.66
CA LYS A 84 0.72 -19.37 -8.91
C LYS A 84 1.00 -19.96 -7.53
N VAL A 85 2.25 -20.17 -7.20
CA VAL A 85 2.66 -20.62 -5.87
C VAL A 85 3.04 -19.41 -5.02
N LEU A 86 2.65 -19.39 -3.75
CA LEU A 86 3.04 -18.32 -2.85
C LEU A 86 4.56 -18.32 -2.62
N ARG A 87 5.13 -17.13 -2.56
CA ARG A 87 6.52 -16.92 -2.13
C ARG A 87 6.63 -17.14 -0.62
N SER A 88 7.84 -17.40 -0.13
CA SER A 88 8.12 -17.66 1.29
C SER A 88 7.49 -16.64 2.23
N TYR A 89 7.71 -15.33 2.00
CA TYR A 89 7.14 -14.26 2.84
C TYR A 89 5.60 -14.21 2.81
N GLN A 90 4.98 -14.55 1.68
CA GLN A 90 3.53 -14.64 1.55
C GLN A 90 2.98 -15.84 2.34
N TYR A 91 3.67 -16.98 2.23
CA TYR A 91 3.36 -18.18 3.02
C TYR A 91 3.41 -17.88 4.51
N PHE A 92 4.51 -17.28 5.00
CA PHE A 92 4.65 -16.97 6.42
C PHE A 92 3.58 -16.02 6.94
N ALA A 93 3.24 -14.99 6.15
CA ALA A 93 2.17 -14.07 6.51
C ALA A 93 0.81 -14.78 6.62
N ALA A 94 0.42 -15.54 5.58
CA ALA A 94 -0.87 -16.23 5.54
C ALA A 94 -0.97 -17.34 6.58
N SER A 95 0.09 -18.14 6.77
CA SER A 95 0.16 -19.18 7.79
C SER A 95 0.04 -18.60 9.20
N LYS A 96 0.72 -17.48 9.48
CA LYS A 96 0.65 -16.82 10.79
C LYS A 96 -0.72 -16.26 11.11
N ILE A 97 -1.40 -15.69 10.12
CA ILE A 97 -2.79 -15.21 10.25
C ILE A 97 -3.73 -16.39 10.56
N SER A 98 -3.59 -17.51 9.83
CA SER A 98 -4.36 -18.72 10.07
C SER A 98 -4.11 -19.26 11.49
N ASP A 99 -2.85 -19.31 11.92
CA ASP A 99 -2.44 -19.72 13.25
C ASP A 99 -3.05 -18.87 14.36
N ILE A 100 -3.05 -17.54 14.20
CA ILE A 100 -3.65 -16.61 15.17
C ILE A 100 -5.15 -16.89 15.28
N THR A 101 -5.83 -17.05 14.15
CA THR A 101 -7.26 -17.32 14.12
C THR A 101 -7.60 -18.64 14.80
N HIS A 102 -6.85 -19.71 14.47
CA HIS A 102 -7.02 -21.05 15.04
C HIS A 102 -6.82 -21.08 16.57
N LYS A 103 -5.82 -20.34 17.06
CA LYS A 103 -5.47 -20.28 18.50
C LYS A 103 -6.31 -19.29 19.30
N THR A 104 -7.19 -18.52 18.65
CA THR A 104 -8.01 -17.52 19.32
C THR A 104 -9.06 -18.17 20.22
N ASN A 105 -9.09 -17.78 21.49
CA ASN A 105 -10.16 -18.16 22.41
C ASN A 105 -11.35 -17.20 22.22
N TRP A 106 -12.34 -17.62 21.45
CA TRP A 106 -13.53 -16.86 21.10
C TRP A 106 -14.50 -16.59 22.26
N ASP A 107 -14.27 -17.19 23.42
CA ASP A 107 -15.10 -16.94 24.62
C ASP A 107 -14.71 -15.66 25.35
N THR A 108 -13.58 -15.05 25.00
CA THR A 108 -13.14 -13.77 25.56
C THR A 108 -13.61 -12.61 24.69
N HIS A 109 -13.64 -11.39 25.26
CA HIS A 109 -14.11 -10.19 24.55
C HIS A 109 -12.97 -9.31 23.99
N GLN A 110 -11.72 -9.73 24.12
CA GLN A 110 -10.56 -8.92 23.64
C GLN A 110 -9.71 -9.78 22.72
N HIS A 111 -9.97 -9.69 21.44
CA HIS A 111 -9.16 -10.33 20.43
C HIS A 111 -8.23 -9.31 19.77
N ARG A 112 -7.00 -9.74 19.54
CA ARG A 112 -6.03 -8.97 18.77
C ARG A 112 -5.65 -9.76 17.54
N GLY A 113 -5.93 -9.18 16.37
CA GLY A 113 -5.43 -9.68 15.10
C GLY A 113 -3.97 -9.28 14.89
N GLY A 114 -3.71 -8.45 13.92
CA GLY A 114 -2.39 -7.91 13.63
C GLY A 114 -2.33 -7.31 12.23
N TYR A 115 -1.15 -6.85 11.84
CA TYR A 115 -0.98 -6.33 10.48
C TYR A 115 0.26 -6.91 9.79
N VAL A 116 0.17 -6.97 8.47
CA VAL A 116 1.24 -7.41 7.57
C VAL A 116 1.79 -6.18 6.85
N TRP A 117 3.08 -5.94 7.00
CA TRP A 117 3.79 -4.89 6.30
C TRP A 117 4.50 -5.47 5.08
N HIS A 118 3.83 -5.49 3.94
CA HIS A 118 4.39 -5.90 2.67
C HIS A 118 4.39 -4.73 1.69
N THR A 119 5.54 -4.47 1.06
CA THR A 119 5.69 -3.35 0.12
C THR A 119 4.76 -3.45 -1.08
N THR A 120 4.49 -2.34 -1.73
CA THR A 120 3.76 -2.34 -3.01
C THR A 120 4.52 -3.17 -4.05
N GLY A 121 3.78 -3.92 -4.89
CA GLY A 121 4.38 -4.84 -5.86
C GLY A 121 4.74 -6.24 -5.31
N SER A 122 4.63 -6.47 -4.00
CA SER A 122 4.91 -7.78 -3.38
C SER A 122 3.77 -8.82 -3.50
N GLY A 123 2.67 -8.49 -4.16
CA GLY A 123 1.50 -9.38 -4.26
C GLY A 123 0.66 -9.41 -2.98
N LYS A 124 0.54 -8.29 -2.27
CA LYS A 124 -0.32 -8.16 -1.06
C LYS A 124 -1.74 -8.66 -1.28
N THR A 125 -2.36 -8.22 -2.38
CA THR A 125 -3.73 -8.58 -2.74
C THR A 125 -3.94 -10.08 -2.81
N MET A 126 -3.01 -10.81 -3.45
CA MET A 126 -3.04 -12.27 -3.50
C MET A 126 -2.84 -12.90 -2.12
N THR A 127 -1.94 -12.35 -1.30
CA THR A 127 -1.65 -12.85 0.04
C THR A 127 -2.84 -12.62 0.99
N SER A 128 -3.44 -11.42 0.97
CA SER A 128 -4.58 -11.06 1.82
C SER A 128 -5.82 -11.89 1.46
N PHE A 129 -6.10 -12.05 0.17
CA PHE A 129 -7.22 -12.86 -0.29
C PHE A 129 -7.02 -14.34 0.04
N LYS A 130 -5.81 -14.88 -0.19
CA LYS A 130 -5.49 -16.27 0.18
C LYS A 130 -5.62 -16.51 1.68
N SER A 131 -5.22 -15.55 2.51
CA SER A 131 -5.42 -15.62 3.96
C SER A 131 -6.91 -15.70 4.32
N ALA A 132 -7.77 -14.90 3.66
CA ALA A 132 -9.21 -14.93 3.86
C ALA A 132 -9.80 -16.29 3.47
N GLN A 133 -9.42 -16.83 2.32
CA GLN A 133 -9.85 -18.11 1.81
C GLN A 133 -9.44 -19.26 2.74
N LEU A 134 -8.20 -19.27 3.23
CA LEU A 134 -7.71 -20.29 4.16
C LEU A 134 -8.52 -20.32 5.44
N ILE A 135 -8.81 -19.16 6.04
CA ILE A 135 -9.62 -19.09 7.26
C ILE A 135 -11.06 -19.51 6.98
N ALA A 136 -11.65 -19.07 5.88
CA ALA A 136 -13.01 -19.47 5.52
C ALA A 136 -13.14 -20.98 5.36
N ASN A 137 -12.14 -21.63 4.78
CA ASN A 137 -12.15 -23.06 4.50
C ASN A 137 -11.73 -23.93 5.70
N SER A 138 -10.96 -23.38 6.67
CA SER A 138 -10.53 -24.13 7.85
C SER A 138 -11.68 -24.42 8.84
N GLY A 139 -12.71 -23.58 8.83
CA GLY A 139 -13.80 -23.65 9.82
C GLY A 139 -13.45 -22.99 11.16
N ASP A 140 -12.33 -22.30 11.28
CA ASP A 140 -11.92 -21.58 12.49
C ASP A 140 -12.71 -20.28 12.70
N ALA A 141 -13.35 -19.77 11.64
CA ALA A 141 -14.26 -18.63 11.69
C ALA A 141 -15.64 -18.98 11.10
N ASP A 142 -16.68 -18.36 11.63
CA ASP A 142 -18.04 -18.49 11.10
C ASP A 142 -18.26 -17.53 9.92
N LYS A 143 -17.61 -16.37 9.93
CA LYS A 143 -17.63 -15.38 8.88
C LYS A 143 -16.25 -14.75 8.70
N VAL A 144 -15.81 -14.65 7.45
CA VAL A 144 -14.62 -13.92 7.02
C VAL A 144 -15.07 -12.81 6.09
N VAL A 145 -14.79 -11.57 6.46
CA VAL A 145 -15.18 -10.39 5.69
C VAL A 145 -13.92 -9.74 5.12
N PHE A 146 -13.78 -9.79 3.81
CA PHE A 146 -12.70 -9.16 3.09
C PHE A 146 -13.10 -7.74 2.70
N LEU A 147 -12.41 -6.76 3.28
CA LEU A 147 -12.73 -5.33 3.13
C LEU A 147 -11.78 -4.65 2.15
N LEU A 148 -12.37 -4.00 1.16
CA LEU A 148 -11.71 -3.24 0.12
C LEU A 148 -12.15 -1.78 0.12
N ASP A 149 -11.37 -0.91 -0.53
CA ASP A 149 -11.86 0.42 -0.89
C ASP A 149 -12.96 0.32 -1.95
N ARG A 150 -13.90 1.27 -1.94
CA ARG A 150 -14.96 1.37 -2.93
C ARG A 150 -14.43 1.48 -4.36
N ILE A 151 -13.30 2.16 -4.54
CA ILE A 151 -12.63 2.34 -5.83
C ILE A 151 -12.02 1.02 -6.32
N GLU A 152 -11.50 0.20 -5.41
CA GLU A 152 -10.92 -1.11 -5.71
C GLU A 152 -11.96 -2.19 -6.01
N LEU A 153 -13.20 -2.01 -5.55
CA LEU A 153 -14.35 -2.81 -5.97
C LEU A 153 -14.81 -2.49 -7.41
N SER A 154 -14.12 -1.58 -8.13
CA SER A 154 -14.33 -1.41 -9.56
C SER A 154 -13.98 -2.70 -10.32
N VAL A 155 -14.58 -2.86 -11.50
CA VAL A 155 -14.64 -4.11 -12.28
C VAL A 155 -13.32 -4.88 -12.40
N GLN A 156 -12.17 -4.19 -12.44
CA GLN A 156 -10.86 -4.83 -12.62
C GLN A 156 -10.39 -5.62 -11.39
N SER A 157 -10.58 -5.07 -10.20
CA SER A 157 -10.12 -5.73 -8.96
C SER A 157 -11.00 -6.91 -8.58
N LEU A 158 -12.32 -6.80 -8.80
CA LEU A 158 -13.23 -7.94 -8.61
C LEU A 158 -12.89 -9.11 -9.53
N ASP A 159 -12.46 -8.84 -10.76
CA ASP A 159 -12.06 -9.89 -11.70
C ASP A 159 -10.76 -10.58 -11.29
N GLU A 160 -9.83 -9.87 -10.63
CA GLU A 160 -8.64 -10.48 -10.03
C GLU A 160 -9.03 -11.40 -8.85
N TYR A 161 -9.89 -10.93 -7.96
CA TYR A 161 -10.36 -11.76 -6.83
C TYR A 161 -11.16 -12.97 -7.28
N ARG A 162 -12.00 -12.83 -8.30
CA ARG A 162 -12.72 -13.96 -8.92
C ARG A 162 -11.76 -14.96 -9.57
N GLY A 163 -10.71 -14.46 -10.22
CA GLY A 163 -9.64 -15.30 -10.75
C GLY A 163 -8.95 -16.15 -9.69
N PHE A 164 -8.82 -15.63 -8.47
CA PHE A 164 -8.20 -16.35 -7.34
C PHE A 164 -9.17 -17.26 -6.57
N ALA A 165 -10.48 -17.02 -6.67
CA ALA A 165 -11.48 -17.76 -5.92
C ALA A 165 -11.80 -19.14 -6.53
N GLY A 166 -11.58 -19.30 -7.85
CA GLY A 166 -12.00 -20.50 -8.57
C GLY A 166 -13.53 -20.52 -8.87
N GLU A 167 -13.96 -21.51 -9.66
CA GLU A 167 -15.35 -21.63 -10.11
C GLU A 167 -16.35 -21.94 -8.96
N ASP A 168 -15.87 -22.54 -7.87
CA ASP A 168 -16.71 -23.02 -6.77
C ASP A 168 -16.93 -21.97 -5.66
N GLU A 169 -16.16 -20.88 -5.64
CA GLU A 169 -16.30 -19.84 -4.62
C GLU A 169 -17.01 -18.61 -5.21
N ALA A 170 -18.30 -18.45 -4.90
CA ALA A 170 -19.05 -17.26 -5.25
C ALA A 170 -18.53 -16.05 -4.45
N ILE A 171 -17.62 -15.27 -5.04
CA ILE A 171 -17.37 -13.89 -4.59
C ILE A 171 -18.66 -13.11 -4.89
N GLN A 172 -19.47 -12.97 -3.88
CA GLN A 172 -20.73 -12.27 -4.01
C GLN A 172 -20.49 -10.80 -3.67
N ASP A 173 -20.57 -9.96 -4.69
CA ASP A 173 -20.65 -8.51 -4.48
C ASP A 173 -21.92 -8.19 -3.66
N THR A 174 -21.73 -7.57 -2.51
CA THR A 174 -22.82 -7.07 -1.70
C THR A 174 -23.32 -5.75 -2.31
N GLN A 175 -24.30 -5.83 -3.19
CA GLN A 175 -24.81 -4.66 -3.91
C GLN A 175 -25.34 -3.55 -2.99
N ASN A 176 -25.89 -3.91 -1.81
CA ASN A 176 -26.37 -2.96 -0.82
C ASN A 176 -26.18 -3.46 0.62
N THR A 177 -26.37 -2.56 1.59
CA THR A 177 -26.21 -2.84 3.03
C THR A 177 -27.18 -3.91 3.55
N ALA A 178 -28.38 -4.02 2.99
CA ALA A 178 -29.38 -5.02 3.41
C ALA A 178 -28.94 -6.45 3.03
N ILE A 179 -28.38 -6.63 1.84
CA ILE A 179 -27.81 -7.92 1.40
C ILE A 179 -26.61 -8.28 2.27
N LEU A 180 -25.71 -7.31 2.55
CA LEU A 180 -24.58 -7.52 3.44
C LEU A 180 -25.04 -7.98 4.83
N LEU A 181 -26.03 -7.31 5.42
CA LEU A 181 -26.61 -7.67 6.71
C LEU A 181 -27.18 -9.09 6.70
N SER A 182 -27.94 -9.45 5.66
CA SER A 182 -28.49 -10.80 5.51
C SER A 182 -27.40 -11.87 5.49
N LYS A 183 -26.31 -11.65 4.73
CA LYS A 183 -25.17 -12.57 4.66
C LYS A 183 -24.40 -12.70 5.97
N LEU A 184 -24.19 -11.60 6.67
CA LEU A 184 -23.55 -11.62 7.99
C LEU A 184 -24.38 -12.43 9.01
N LYS A 185 -25.72 -12.40 8.90
CA LYS A 185 -26.64 -13.17 9.74
C LYS A 185 -26.78 -14.63 9.32
N SER A 186 -26.59 -14.92 8.04
CA SER A 186 -26.73 -16.26 7.45
C SER A 186 -25.84 -17.29 8.18
N THR A 187 -26.31 -18.53 8.23
CA THR A 187 -25.55 -19.70 8.68
C THR A 187 -25.10 -20.59 7.54
N ASP A 188 -25.38 -20.19 6.30
CA ASP A 188 -24.96 -20.89 5.11
C ASP A 188 -23.43 -20.84 4.93
N ASN A 189 -22.86 -21.95 4.51
CA ASN A 189 -21.43 -22.05 4.23
C ASN A 189 -21.01 -21.22 3.02
N ASP A 190 -21.90 -21.05 2.03
CA ASP A 190 -21.65 -20.22 0.84
C ASP A 190 -21.48 -18.74 1.20
N ASP A 191 -22.03 -18.31 2.33
CA ASP A 191 -21.88 -16.96 2.86
C ASP A 191 -20.74 -16.84 3.88
N ARG A 192 -19.81 -17.80 3.97
CA ARG A 192 -18.71 -17.75 4.93
C ARG A 192 -17.66 -16.71 4.56
N LEU A 193 -17.30 -16.61 3.30
CA LEU A 193 -16.41 -15.56 2.77
C LEU A 193 -17.24 -14.47 2.08
N ILE A 194 -17.18 -13.25 2.62
CA ILE A 194 -17.91 -12.09 2.13
C ILE A 194 -16.91 -11.04 1.68
N VAL A 195 -17.01 -10.57 0.43
CA VAL A 195 -16.21 -9.45 -0.09
C VAL A 195 -17.09 -8.21 -0.14
N THR A 196 -16.64 -7.12 0.48
CA THR A 196 -17.42 -5.86 0.52
C THR A 196 -16.53 -4.64 0.68
N SER A 197 -17.09 -3.44 0.49
CA SER A 197 -16.34 -2.21 0.75
C SER A 197 -16.39 -1.84 2.23
N ILE A 198 -15.32 -1.19 2.69
CA ILE A 198 -15.24 -0.66 4.06
C ILE A 198 -16.36 0.33 4.35
N GLN A 199 -16.79 1.12 3.35
CA GLN A 199 -17.89 2.08 3.46
C GLN A 199 -19.21 1.36 3.73
N LYS A 200 -19.52 0.28 3.01
CA LYS A 200 -20.74 -0.52 3.25
C LYS A 200 -20.69 -1.17 4.63
N MET A 201 -19.53 -1.73 5.01
CA MET A 201 -19.37 -2.37 6.32
C MET A 201 -19.49 -1.37 7.47
N SER A 202 -18.98 -0.17 7.35
CA SER A 202 -19.09 0.89 8.38
C SER A 202 -20.53 1.37 8.62
N ASN A 203 -21.44 1.11 7.67
CA ASN A 203 -22.87 1.40 7.80
C ASN A 203 -23.63 0.31 8.60
N ILE A 204 -23.00 -0.85 8.84
CA ILE A 204 -23.59 -1.90 9.68
C ILE A 204 -23.37 -1.54 11.15
N LYS A 205 -24.32 -0.79 11.69
CA LYS A 205 -24.35 -0.35 13.09
C LYS A 205 -25.79 -0.19 13.54
N ALA A 206 -26.04 -0.31 14.84
CA ALA A 206 -27.38 -0.09 15.39
C ALA A 206 -27.91 1.31 15.05
N GLY A 207 -29.16 1.39 14.62
CA GLY A 207 -29.81 2.62 14.18
C GLY A 207 -31.25 2.41 13.75
N LYS A 208 -31.75 3.22 12.80
CA LYS A 208 -33.14 3.12 12.33
C LYS A 208 -33.45 1.80 11.61
N ASP A 209 -32.50 1.33 10.80
CA ASP A 209 -32.72 0.21 9.87
C ASP A 209 -32.07 -1.10 10.35
N ILE A 210 -31.23 -1.07 11.37
CA ILE A 210 -30.51 -2.23 11.93
C ILE A 210 -30.72 -2.23 13.45
N SER A 211 -31.29 -3.31 13.98
CA SER A 211 -31.52 -3.45 15.41
C SER A 211 -30.25 -3.79 16.17
N GLN A 212 -30.20 -3.49 17.46
CA GLN A 212 -29.10 -3.92 18.32
C GLN A 212 -29.02 -5.45 18.40
N ASP A 213 -30.16 -6.15 18.38
CA ASP A 213 -30.22 -7.61 18.39
C ASP A 213 -29.53 -8.23 17.15
N ASP A 214 -29.66 -7.58 15.97
CA ASP A 214 -28.96 -8.00 14.75
C ASP A 214 -27.45 -7.86 14.91
N ILE A 215 -26.98 -6.76 15.49
CA ILE A 215 -25.56 -6.53 15.75
C ILE A 215 -25.04 -7.57 16.76
N ASP A 216 -25.76 -7.81 17.84
CA ASP A 216 -25.39 -8.77 18.87
C ASP A 216 -25.36 -10.20 18.32
N LEU A 217 -26.28 -10.54 17.40
CA LEU A 217 -26.30 -11.84 16.73
C LEU A 217 -25.04 -12.04 15.87
N ILE A 218 -24.61 -11.01 15.16
CA ILE A 218 -23.42 -11.05 14.32
C ILE A 218 -22.14 -11.06 15.18
N ASP A 219 -22.05 -10.24 16.23
CA ASP A 219 -20.88 -10.15 17.11
C ASP A 219 -20.64 -11.43 17.94
N ARG A 220 -21.67 -12.27 18.12
CA ARG A 220 -21.51 -13.59 18.73
C ARG A 220 -20.82 -14.61 17.85
N LYS A 221 -20.81 -14.41 16.53
CA LYS A 221 -20.09 -15.28 15.59
C LYS A 221 -18.59 -15.07 15.71
N ARG A 222 -17.82 -16.08 15.33
CA ARG A 222 -16.38 -15.99 15.13
C ARG A 222 -16.12 -15.20 13.84
N LEU A 223 -15.98 -13.89 14.00
CA LEU A 223 -15.91 -12.93 12.91
C LEU A 223 -14.47 -12.46 12.66
N VAL A 224 -14.00 -12.60 11.44
CA VAL A 224 -12.67 -12.17 11.01
C VAL A 224 -12.79 -11.13 9.91
N PHE A 225 -12.13 -10.00 10.07
CA PHE A 225 -11.97 -8.98 9.04
C PHE A 225 -10.56 -9.03 8.46
N ILE A 226 -10.44 -9.06 7.16
CA ILE A 226 -9.19 -8.87 6.42
C ILE A 226 -9.30 -7.61 5.58
N ILE A 227 -8.40 -6.67 5.81
CA ILE A 227 -8.43 -5.33 5.23
C ILE A 227 -7.20 -5.13 4.36
N ASP A 228 -7.40 -5.01 3.05
CA ASP A 228 -6.32 -4.64 2.12
C ASP A 228 -6.14 -3.11 2.07
N GLU A 229 -4.91 -2.66 1.78
CA GLU A 229 -4.50 -1.24 1.73
C GLU A 229 -4.96 -0.41 2.95
N CYS A 230 -4.81 -0.97 4.15
CA CYS A 230 -5.38 -0.44 5.40
C CYS A 230 -4.76 0.90 5.88
N HIS A 231 -3.76 1.43 5.17
CA HIS A 231 -3.09 2.70 5.50
C HIS A 231 -3.84 3.95 5.03
N ARG A 232 -4.88 3.80 4.19
CA ARG A 232 -5.61 4.96 3.67
C ARG A 232 -6.25 5.77 4.79
N SER A 233 -5.95 7.06 4.85
CA SER A 233 -6.36 7.97 5.93
C SER A 233 -7.89 8.04 6.13
N VAL A 234 -8.65 7.79 5.06
CA VAL A 234 -10.12 7.77 5.09
C VAL A 234 -10.67 6.57 5.87
N PHE A 235 -9.86 5.54 6.11
CA PHE A 235 -10.31 4.30 6.76
C PHE A 235 -10.23 4.34 8.29
N GLY A 236 -9.43 5.22 8.88
CA GLY A 236 -9.18 5.22 10.32
C GLY A 236 -10.46 5.25 11.14
N ASP A 237 -11.32 6.25 10.93
CA ASP A 237 -12.59 6.39 11.66
C ASP A 237 -13.58 5.26 11.34
N MET A 238 -13.63 4.80 10.09
CA MET A 238 -14.51 3.69 9.70
C MET A 238 -14.06 2.38 10.35
N LEU A 239 -12.75 2.09 10.39
CA LEU A 239 -12.21 0.90 11.04
C LEU A 239 -12.42 0.92 12.55
N ILE A 240 -12.26 2.09 13.19
CA ILE A 240 -12.57 2.26 14.60
C ILE A 240 -14.06 2.02 14.83
N GLY A 241 -14.93 2.54 13.97
CA GLY A 241 -16.37 2.29 14.02
C GLY A 241 -16.72 0.79 13.91
N ILE A 242 -16.13 0.09 12.96
CA ILE A 242 -16.30 -1.37 12.77
C ILE A 242 -15.81 -2.12 14.02
N LYS A 243 -14.62 -1.79 14.52
CA LYS A 243 -14.04 -2.42 15.72
C LYS A 243 -14.91 -2.19 16.98
N ASN A 244 -15.49 -1.01 17.12
CA ASN A 244 -16.37 -0.69 18.24
C ASN A 244 -17.73 -1.39 18.14
N THR A 245 -18.20 -1.65 16.91
CA THR A 245 -19.45 -2.37 16.66
C THR A 245 -19.27 -3.88 16.88
N PHE A 246 -18.18 -4.46 16.40
CA PHE A 246 -17.88 -5.89 16.48
C PHE A 246 -16.66 -6.14 17.39
N LYS A 247 -16.91 -6.10 18.69
CA LYS A 247 -15.86 -6.11 19.72
C LYS A 247 -15.12 -7.45 19.83
N ARG A 248 -15.77 -8.55 19.39
CA ARG A 248 -15.20 -9.90 19.42
C ARG A 248 -14.45 -10.28 18.14
N ALA A 249 -14.53 -9.43 17.10
CA ALA A 249 -13.93 -9.72 15.82
C ALA A 249 -12.40 -9.62 15.85
N LEU A 250 -11.74 -10.49 15.07
CA LEU A 250 -10.33 -10.34 14.71
C LEU A 250 -10.20 -9.41 13.50
N LEU A 251 -9.23 -8.48 13.55
CA LEU A 251 -8.93 -7.58 12.45
C LEU A 251 -7.49 -7.83 11.99
N PHE A 252 -7.32 -8.13 10.71
CA PHE A 252 -6.02 -8.27 10.06
C PHE A 252 -5.86 -7.22 8.96
N GLY A 253 -4.81 -6.39 9.05
CA GLY A 253 -4.54 -5.34 8.08
C GLY A 253 -3.36 -5.68 7.18
N PHE A 254 -3.47 -5.37 5.88
CA PHE A 254 -2.36 -5.44 4.92
C PHE A 254 -2.02 -4.03 4.44
N THR A 255 -0.73 -3.68 4.45
CA THR A 255 -0.28 -2.35 4.04
C THR A 255 1.16 -2.36 3.55
N GLY A 256 1.46 -1.51 2.56
CA GLY A 256 2.84 -1.20 2.14
C GLY A 256 3.47 -0.08 2.97
N THR A 257 2.65 0.74 3.63
CA THR A 257 3.06 1.96 4.34
C THR A 257 2.36 2.08 5.68
N PRO A 258 2.76 1.30 6.72
CA PRO A 258 2.16 1.39 8.04
C PRO A 258 2.27 2.80 8.62
N VAL A 259 1.27 3.20 9.40
CA VAL A 259 1.28 4.46 10.13
C VAL A 259 1.89 4.22 11.50
N PHE A 260 3.08 4.79 11.71
CA PHE A 260 3.80 4.80 12.98
C PHE A 260 3.58 6.13 13.71
N LYS A 261 4.05 6.22 14.96
CA LYS A 261 3.92 7.42 15.79
C LYS A 261 4.51 8.68 15.13
N GLU A 262 5.62 8.51 14.40
CA GLU A 262 6.34 9.60 13.75
C GLU A 262 5.58 10.22 12.57
N ASN A 263 4.67 9.47 11.94
CA ASN A 263 3.92 9.90 10.76
C ASN A 263 2.39 9.89 10.96
N ALA A 264 1.92 9.70 12.18
CA ALA A 264 0.49 9.70 12.51
C ALA A 264 -0.09 11.12 12.50
N LYS A 265 -1.05 11.37 11.60
CA LYS A 265 -1.72 12.69 11.49
C LYS A 265 -2.81 12.92 12.55
N HIS A 266 -3.39 11.85 13.14
CA HIS A 266 -4.51 11.90 14.07
C HIS A 266 -4.34 10.91 15.23
N GLU A 267 -3.11 10.66 15.69
CA GLU A 267 -2.78 9.69 16.75
C GLU A 267 -3.24 8.24 16.46
N ILE A 268 -3.76 7.96 15.26
CA ILE A 268 -4.23 6.64 14.85
C ILE A 268 -3.06 5.91 14.19
N MET A 269 -2.47 4.98 14.92
CA MET A 269 -1.42 4.10 14.43
C MET A 269 -2.01 2.79 13.92
N THR A 270 -1.33 2.16 12.95
CA THR A 270 -1.72 0.84 12.43
C THR A 270 -1.82 -0.20 13.55
N GLU A 271 -0.85 -0.21 14.47
CA GLU A 271 -0.81 -1.10 15.62
C GLU A 271 -1.99 -0.89 16.59
N THR A 272 -2.47 0.34 16.76
CA THR A 272 -3.61 0.65 17.63
C THR A 272 -4.91 0.00 17.13
N ILE A 273 -5.07 -0.08 15.82
CA ILE A 273 -6.27 -0.67 15.20
C ILE A 273 -6.17 -2.20 15.19
N PHE A 274 -5.06 -2.73 14.67
CA PHE A 274 -4.94 -4.15 14.32
C PHE A 274 -4.24 -4.98 15.39
N GLY A 275 -3.33 -4.42 16.15
CA GLY A 275 -2.42 -5.13 17.05
C GLY A 275 -1.01 -5.24 16.47
N ASP A 276 -0.28 -6.27 16.88
CA ASP A 276 1.14 -6.43 16.58
C ASP A 276 1.40 -6.68 15.08
N MET A 277 2.61 -6.36 14.64
CA MET A 277 3.09 -6.69 13.30
C MET A 277 3.29 -8.21 13.17
N ILE A 278 2.57 -8.84 12.25
CA ILE A 278 2.59 -10.28 12.00
C ILE A 278 3.80 -10.68 11.17
N HIS A 279 4.04 -9.95 10.08
CA HIS A 279 5.13 -10.20 9.15
C HIS A 279 5.56 -8.92 8.45
N LYS A 280 6.84 -8.86 8.04
CA LYS A 280 7.45 -7.69 7.42
C LYS A 280 8.20 -8.12 6.16
N TYR A 281 7.84 -7.50 5.02
CA TYR A 281 8.56 -7.59 3.75
C TYR A 281 8.57 -6.21 3.11
N THR A 282 9.69 -5.50 3.24
CA THR A 282 9.80 -4.09 2.84
C THR A 282 10.42 -3.93 1.46
N ILE A 283 10.51 -2.69 0.99
CA ILE A 283 11.23 -2.32 -0.23
C ILE A 283 12.69 -2.83 -0.21
N ALA A 284 13.34 -2.84 0.96
CA ALA A 284 14.69 -3.34 1.13
C ALA A 284 14.83 -4.86 0.86
N ASN A 285 13.75 -5.61 1.03
CA ASN A 285 13.66 -7.01 0.64
C ASN A 285 13.25 -7.15 -0.84
N GLY A 286 12.26 -6.36 -1.26
CA GLY A 286 11.67 -6.49 -2.59
C GLY A 286 12.58 -6.10 -3.76
N ILE A 287 13.55 -5.18 -3.55
CA ILE A 287 14.51 -4.80 -4.60
C ILE A 287 15.50 -5.92 -4.91
N PRO A 288 16.19 -6.55 -3.92
CA PRO A 288 17.07 -7.70 -4.16
C PRO A 288 16.35 -8.89 -4.81
N ASP A 289 15.09 -9.13 -4.44
CA ASP A 289 14.27 -10.21 -4.97
C ASP A 289 13.66 -9.89 -6.35
N HIS A 290 13.99 -8.74 -6.92
CA HIS A 290 13.44 -8.25 -8.19
C HIS A 290 11.91 -8.14 -8.23
N ASN A 291 11.26 -8.06 -7.07
CA ASN A 291 9.82 -7.84 -6.94
C ASN A 291 9.43 -6.38 -7.06
N VAL A 292 10.36 -5.50 -6.72
CA VAL A 292 10.21 -4.06 -6.79
C VAL A 292 11.38 -3.49 -7.58
N LEU A 293 11.09 -2.59 -8.49
CA LEU A 293 12.14 -1.89 -9.23
C LEU A 293 12.97 -1.03 -8.27
N GLY A 294 14.28 -1.06 -8.45
CA GLY A 294 15.16 -0.10 -7.81
C GLY A 294 14.86 1.31 -8.26
N PHE A 295 15.13 2.29 -7.41
CA PHE A 295 14.97 3.70 -7.73
C PHE A 295 16.25 4.47 -7.36
N ASP A 296 16.49 5.52 -8.12
CA ASP A 296 17.58 6.46 -7.88
C ASP A 296 16.98 7.85 -7.61
N PRO A 297 17.00 8.32 -6.34
CA PRO A 297 16.41 9.62 -6.01
C PRO A 297 17.25 10.75 -6.61
N TYR A 298 16.63 11.53 -7.48
CA TYR A 298 17.19 12.73 -8.04
C TYR A 298 16.55 13.97 -7.41
N MET A 299 17.36 14.77 -6.72
CA MET A 299 16.90 15.95 -6.00
C MET A 299 17.16 17.20 -6.84
N VAL A 300 16.11 17.96 -7.14
CA VAL A 300 16.20 19.22 -7.85
C VAL A 300 16.12 20.36 -6.85
N ARG A 301 17.06 21.31 -6.94
CA ARG A 301 17.04 22.55 -6.19
C ARG A 301 16.40 23.63 -7.03
N THR A 302 15.34 24.22 -6.54
CA THR A 302 14.60 25.29 -7.21
C THR A 302 14.92 26.67 -6.64
N TYR A 303 15.63 26.72 -5.53
CA TYR A 303 16.14 27.90 -4.85
C TYR A 303 17.55 27.65 -4.35
N GLU A 304 18.37 28.71 -4.26
CA GLU A 304 19.69 28.64 -3.65
C GLU A 304 19.58 28.60 -2.11
N ASP A 305 20.33 27.71 -1.48
CA ASP A 305 20.30 27.51 -0.03
C ASP A 305 20.53 28.82 0.75
N ASN A 306 21.48 29.65 0.29
CA ASN A 306 21.79 30.91 0.96
C ASN A 306 20.66 31.93 0.86
N GLU A 307 19.98 32.01 -0.27
CA GLU A 307 18.81 32.89 -0.45
C GLU A 307 17.66 32.48 0.49
N LEU A 308 17.42 31.16 0.61
CA LEU A 308 16.39 30.67 1.53
C LEU A 308 16.74 30.98 2.99
N ARG A 309 18.00 30.76 3.37
CA ARG A 309 18.49 31.04 4.73
C ARG A 309 18.33 32.51 5.07
N GLU A 310 18.72 33.40 4.16
CA GLU A 310 18.63 34.82 4.35
C GLU A 310 17.17 35.30 4.44
N LYS A 311 16.29 34.85 3.54
CA LYS A 311 14.86 35.15 3.60
C LYS A 311 14.22 34.70 4.91
N VAL A 312 14.56 33.51 5.37
CA VAL A 312 14.08 32.98 6.65
C VAL A 312 14.62 33.82 7.83
N ALA A 313 15.92 34.12 7.83
CA ALA A 313 16.53 34.93 8.87
C ALA A 313 15.86 36.31 8.99
N PHE A 314 15.68 37.02 7.86
CA PHE A 314 15.01 38.32 7.84
C PHE A 314 13.56 38.25 8.27
N SER A 315 12.83 37.22 7.82
CA SER A 315 11.43 36.99 8.24
C SER A 315 11.32 36.79 9.75
N GLN A 316 12.20 35.97 10.34
CA GLN A 316 12.20 35.70 11.78
C GLN A 316 12.63 36.90 12.62
N LEU A 317 13.53 37.72 12.11
CA LEU A 317 13.99 38.95 12.73
C LEU A 317 13.06 40.16 12.48
N LYS A 318 12.11 40.02 11.53
CA LYS A 318 11.20 41.09 11.07
C LYS A 318 11.97 42.31 10.56
N VAL A 319 12.98 42.07 9.74
CA VAL A 319 13.82 43.08 9.09
C VAL A 319 13.85 42.81 7.59
N ASN A 320 14.22 43.81 6.80
CA ASN A 320 14.28 43.74 5.32
C ASN A 320 15.70 43.62 4.79
N SER A 321 16.69 43.97 5.59
CA SER A 321 18.08 43.95 5.16
C SER A 321 19.05 43.72 6.33
N ILE A 322 20.30 43.41 6.02
CA ILE A 322 21.34 43.18 6.99
C ILE A 322 21.78 44.46 7.74
N GLU A 323 21.68 45.62 7.05
CA GLU A 323 22.04 46.91 7.62
C GLU A 323 21.18 47.28 8.85
N GLU A 324 19.95 46.77 8.92
CA GLU A 324 19.03 46.98 10.07
C GLU A 324 19.50 46.25 11.34
N ILE A 325 20.39 45.27 11.22
CA ILE A 325 20.83 44.43 12.34
C ILE A 325 22.32 44.50 12.62
N GLU A 326 23.14 45.18 11.81
CA GLU A 326 24.58 45.24 11.95
C GLU A 326 25.06 45.75 13.33
N ASN A 327 24.31 46.61 13.95
CA ASN A 327 24.64 47.19 15.29
C ASN A 327 23.91 46.50 16.44
N ASP A 328 23.19 45.41 16.19
CA ASP A 328 22.44 44.62 17.19
C ASP A 328 23.06 43.23 17.32
N GLU A 329 23.92 43.04 18.33
CA GLU A 329 24.62 41.79 18.57
C GLU A 329 23.66 40.58 18.75
N GLN A 330 22.49 40.78 19.34
CA GLN A 330 21.52 39.70 19.55
C GLN A 330 20.89 39.30 18.24
N LYS A 331 20.42 40.24 17.43
CA LYS A 331 19.85 39.95 16.10
C LYS A 331 20.89 39.37 15.16
N MET A 332 22.13 39.87 15.21
CA MET A 332 23.22 39.34 14.39
C MET A 332 23.57 37.88 14.81
N SER A 333 23.49 37.53 16.07
CA SER A 333 23.68 36.16 16.54
C SER A 333 22.59 35.23 16.00
N ILE A 334 21.32 35.67 15.98
CA ILE A 334 20.21 34.93 15.42
C ILE A 334 20.37 34.76 13.89
N TYR A 335 20.72 35.83 13.18
CA TYR A 335 21.01 35.79 11.76
C TYR A 335 22.09 34.76 11.42
N ASN A 336 23.20 34.79 12.11
CA ASN A 336 24.30 33.85 11.94
C ASN A 336 23.89 32.39 12.26
N ARG A 337 22.95 32.19 13.18
CA ARG A 337 22.41 30.85 13.46
C ARG A 337 21.65 30.31 12.25
N PHE A 338 20.81 31.10 11.60
CA PHE A 338 20.08 30.69 10.41
C PHE A 338 21.01 30.47 9.21
N MET A 339 21.99 31.35 9.02
CA MET A 339 22.92 31.26 7.91
C MET A 339 23.86 30.07 8.00
N ASN A 340 24.39 29.76 9.22
CA ASN A 340 25.56 28.89 9.36
C ASN A 340 25.32 27.62 10.22
N LYS A 341 24.27 27.58 11.07
CA LYS A 341 24.16 26.50 12.08
C LYS A 341 22.96 25.56 11.82
N LEU A 342 21.83 26.10 11.36
CA LEU A 342 20.65 25.26 11.11
C LEU A 342 20.84 24.40 9.84
N LYS A 343 20.38 23.15 9.87
CA LYS A 343 20.31 22.28 8.69
C LYS A 343 19.11 22.65 7.82
N MET A 344 19.11 22.26 6.55
CA MET A 344 18.02 22.58 5.62
C MET A 344 16.70 21.85 5.93
N PRO A 345 16.66 20.54 6.24
CA PRO A 345 15.42 19.79 6.41
C PRO A 345 14.47 20.40 7.44
N ASP A 346 13.15 20.21 7.24
CA ASP A 346 12.09 20.70 8.16
C ASP A 346 12.38 20.33 9.62
N THR A 347 12.75 19.08 9.86
CA THR A 347 13.21 18.61 11.17
C THR A 347 14.44 17.71 11.03
N TYR A 348 15.34 17.76 12.03
CA TYR A 348 16.50 16.88 12.10
C TYR A 348 16.85 16.52 13.54
N LYS A 349 17.53 15.40 13.73
CA LYS A 349 18.01 14.97 15.06
C LYS A 349 19.45 15.41 15.28
N GLU A 350 19.72 15.94 16.47
CA GLU A 350 21.05 16.24 16.98
C GLU A 350 21.17 15.68 18.41
N GLY A 351 21.87 14.55 18.54
CA GLY A 351 21.83 13.76 19.78
C GLY A 351 20.40 13.19 20.01
N ASN A 352 19.84 13.46 21.18
CA ASN A 352 18.48 13.04 21.55
C ASN A 352 17.40 14.10 21.28
N GLU A 353 17.80 15.27 20.78
CA GLU A 353 16.86 16.38 20.51
C GLU A 353 16.44 16.42 19.05
N THR A 354 15.18 16.74 18.82
CA THR A 354 14.64 17.03 17.49
C THR A 354 14.61 18.55 17.31
N LEU A 355 15.36 19.04 16.32
CA LEU A 355 15.49 20.45 16.01
C LEU A 355 14.77 20.78 14.69
N HIS A 356 14.30 22.04 14.59
CA HIS A 356 13.74 22.58 13.35
C HIS A 356 14.81 23.20 12.47
N GLY A 357 14.80 22.84 11.18
CA GLY A 357 15.72 23.41 10.20
C GLY A 357 15.09 24.55 9.39
N ILE A 358 15.76 24.95 8.32
CA ILE A 358 15.36 26.11 7.50
C ILE A 358 13.98 25.90 6.88
N GLU A 359 13.69 24.71 6.35
CA GLU A 359 12.40 24.40 5.71
C GLU A 359 11.19 24.57 6.64
N HIS A 360 11.38 24.40 7.94
CA HIS A 360 10.32 24.62 8.94
C HIS A 360 9.80 26.07 8.95
N TYR A 361 10.66 27.01 8.65
CA TYR A 361 10.37 28.46 8.70
C TYR A 361 9.96 29.03 7.35
N LEU A 362 9.99 28.22 6.27
CA LEU A 362 9.61 28.69 4.95
C LEU A 362 8.09 28.91 4.85
N PRO A 363 7.66 29.94 4.10
CA PRO A 363 6.25 30.11 3.78
C PRO A 363 5.70 28.86 3.06
N LYS A 364 4.50 28.42 3.43
CA LYS A 364 3.86 27.21 2.87
C LYS A 364 3.56 27.30 1.37
N ASP A 365 3.49 28.52 0.84
CA ASP A 365 3.21 28.84 -0.55
C ASP A 365 4.47 29.04 -1.40
N LEU A 366 5.67 28.97 -0.81
CA LEU A 366 6.93 29.18 -1.54
C LEU A 366 7.05 28.23 -2.74
N TYR A 367 6.72 26.95 -2.56
CA TYR A 367 6.75 25.94 -3.62
C TYR A 367 5.54 25.98 -4.55
N GLN A 368 4.61 26.94 -4.35
CA GLN A 368 3.48 27.20 -5.25
C GLN A 368 3.74 28.43 -6.15
N GLN A 369 4.90 29.06 -5.99
CA GLN A 369 5.25 30.23 -6.79
C GLN A 369 5.54 29.87 -8.25
N PRO A 370 5.16 30.72 -9.23
CA PRO A 370 5.40 30.45 -10.65
C PRO A 370 6.86 30.15 -11.00
N VAL A 371 7.81 30.81 -10.31
CA VAL A 371 9.25 30.59 -10.51
C VAL A 371 9.64 29.15 -10.17
N HIS A 372 9.10 28.58 -9.08
CA HIS A 372 9.31 27.18 -8.72
C HIS A 372 8.78 26.25 -9.80
N HIS A 373 7.54 26.44 -10.24
CA HIS A 373 6.92 25.61 -11.27
C HIS A 373 7.69 25.67 -12.60
N GLN A 374 8.16 26.85 -13.00
CA GLN A 374 8.97 27.01 -14.22
C GLN A 374 10.31 26.29 -14.11
N THR A 375 11.00 26.39 -12.97
CA THR A 375 12.28 25.72 -12.74
C THR A 375 12.12 24.20 -12.78
N VAL A 376 11.09 23.65 -12.14
CA VAL A 376 10.79 22.21 -12.17
C VAL A 376 10.44 21.76 -13.59
N ALA A 377 9.61 22.51 -14.32
CA ALA A 377 9.24 22.17 -15.69
C ALA A 377 10.45 22.19 -16.63
N ALA A 378 11.36 23.17 -16.47
CA ALA A 378 12.59 23.25 -17.24
C ALA A 378 13.52 22.04 -16.98
N ASP A 379 13.67 21.65 -15.71
CA ASP A 379 14.49 20.49 -15.34
C ASP A 379 13.91 19.19 -15.93
N ILE A 380 12.59 18.97 -15.79
CA ILE A 380 11.90 17.83 -16.41
C ILE A 380 12.10 17.80 -17.92
N ALA A 381 11.92 18.93 -18.60
CA ALA A 381 12.05 19.01 -20.05
C ALA A 381 13.48 18.72 -20.51
N SER A 382 14.49 19.27 -19.81
CA SER A 382 15.90 19.05 -20.14
C SER A 382 16.40 17.63 -19.86
N GLY A 383 15.87 17.02 -18.80
CA GLY A 383 16.25 15.66 -18.40
C GLY A 383 15.49 14.54 -19.10
N ARG A 384 14.40 14.86 -19.81
CA ARG A 384 13.45 13.88 -20.32
C ARG A 384 14.06 12.78 -21.20
N ASP A 385 14.86 13.15 -22.19
CA ASP A 385 15.41 12.17 -23.14
C ASP A 385 16.32 11.15 -22.46
N LYS A 386 17.13 11.62 -21.51
CA LYS A 386 18.01 10.76 -20.71
C LYS A 386 17.19 9.85 -19.79
N LEU A 387 16.25 10.40 -19.02
CA LEU A 387 15.48 9.65 -18.02
C LEU A 387 14.45 8.71 -18.66
N SER A 388 13.85 9.12 -19.79
CA SER A 388 12.91 8.28 -20.55
C SER A 388 13.58 7.25 -21.45
N LYS A 389 14.93 7.20 -21.49
CA LYS A 389 15.71 6.39 -22.44
C LYS A 389 15.25 6.63 -23.89
N ASN A 390 15.26 7.86 -24.31
CA ASN A 390 14.81 8.33 -25.63
C ASN A 390 13.33 8.01 -25.91
N GLY A 391 12.45 8.31 -24.96
CA GLY A 391 11.02 8.15 -25.13
C GLY A 391 10.46 6.73 -24.97
N LYS A 392 11.27 5.77 -24.51
CA LYS A 392 10.82 4.40 -24.24
C LYS A 392 9.94 4.30 -23.00
N PHE A 393 10.07 5.24 -22.08
CA PHE A 393 9.31 5.29 -20.83
C PHE A 393 8.55 6.59 -20.68
N HIS A 394 7.36 6.52 -20.08
CA HIS A 394 6.58 7.68 -19.69
C HIS A 394 7.06 8.20 -18.32
N ALA A 395 6.71 9.46 -18.03
CA ALA A 395 6.93 10.08 -16.72
C ALA A 395 5.60 10.42 -16.07
N ILE A 396 5.57 10.42 -14.74
CA ILE A 396 4.42 10.85 -13.95
C ILE A 396 4.89 12.01 -13.05
N LEU A 397 4.24 13.17 -13.19
CA LEU A 397 4.40 14.30 -12.27
C LEU A 397 3.25 14.31 -11.28
N ALA A 398 3.53 14.00 -10.02
CA ALA A 398 2.56 14.12 -8.94
C ALA A 398 2.62 15.52 -8.34
N THR A 399 1.48 16.18 -8.24
CA THR A 399 1.35 17.54 -7.71
C THR A 399 0.60 17.54 -6.38
N LYS A 400 0.71 18.63 -5.63
CA LYS A 400 0.08 18.77 -4.32
C LYS A 400 -1.44 18.84 -4.39
N ASN A 401 -1.96 19.48 -5.43
CA ASN A 401 -3.38 19.73 -5.64
C ASN A 401 -3.71 19.91 -7.12
N ILE A 402 -5.00 19.99 -7.45
CA ILE A 402 -5.48 20.17 -8.84
C ILE A 402 -5.03 21.49 -9.45
N PRO A 403 -5.12 22.66 -8.78
CA PRO A 403 -4.63 23.93 -9.34
C PRO A 403 -3.15 23.88 -9.76
N GLU A 404 -2.31 23.21 -8.99
CA GLU A 404 -0.91 23.02 -9.33
C GLU A 404 -0.72 22.11 -10.56
N ALA A 405 -1.51 21.02 -10.66
CA ALA A 405 -1.50 20.15 -11.84
C ALA A 405 -1.86 20.94 -13.13
N ILE A 406 -2.87 21.79 -13.05
CA ILE A 406 -3.30 22.67 -14.15
C ILE A 406 -2.20 23.68 -14.49
N ALA A 407 -1.55 24.29 -13.49
CA ALA A 407 -0.46 25.23 -13.72
C ALA A 407 0.70 24.57 -14.47
N TYR A 408 1.15 23.38 -14.06
CA TYR A 408 2.18 22.62 -14.78
C TYR A 408 1.74 22.23 -16.19
N TYR A 409 0.49 21.78 -16.37
CA TYR A 409 -0.04 21.47 -17.69
C TYR A 409 0.08 22.65 -18.65
N ARG A 410 -0.34 23.86 -18.23
CA ARG A 410 -0.23 25.10 -19.02
C ARG A 410 1.22 25.44 -19.35
N ILE A 411 2.14 25.38 -18.37
CA ILE A 411 3.56 25.62 -18.60
C ILE A 411 4.12 24.68 -19.68
N PHE A 412 3.81 23.39 -19.58
CA PHE A 412 4.29 22.42 -20.57
C PHE A 412 3.69 22.65 -21.95
N LYS A 413 2.41 22.95 -22.06
CA LYS A 413 1.75 23.26 -23.34
C LYS A 413 2.32 24.52 -24.02
N GLU A 414 2.58 25.58 -23.25
CA GLU A 414 3.07 26.83 -23.77
C GLU A 414 4.57 26.83 -24.07
N GLN A 415 5.37 26.30 -23.14
CA GLN A 415 6.83 26.44 -23.22
C GLN A 415 7.51 25.18 -23.78
N TYR A 416 6.88 24.01 -23.73
CA TYR A 416 7.44 22.75 -24.18
C TYR A 416 6.46 21.94 -25.06
N PRO A 417 5.95 22.51 -26.17
CA PRO A 417 4.90 21.89 -26.98
C PRO A 417 5.31 20.57 -27.65
N SER A 418 6.61 20.28 -27.71
CA SER A 418 7.11 18.98 -28.19
C SER A 418 6.86 17.82 -27.20
N LEU A 419 6.49 18.12 -25.96
CA LEU A 419 6.15 17.12 -24.95
C LEU A 419 4.66 16.82 -25.03
N ASN A 420 4.30 15.55 -25.24
CA ASN A 420 2.93 15.10 -25.12
C ASN A 420 2.56 14.98 -23.64
N VAL A 421 1.86 15.98 -23.11
CA VAL A 421 1.47 16.05 -21.70
C VAL A 421 -0.04 15.96 -21.58
N VAL A 422 -0.51 15.13 -20.66
CA VAL A 422 -1.92 15.03 -20.25
C VAL A 422 -2.01 15.25 -18.74
N ALA A 423 -3.04 15.97 -18.31
CA ALA A 423 -3.34 16.10 -16.90
C ALA A 423 -4.52 15.18 -16.54
N VAL A 424 -4.40 14.49 -15.41
CA VAL A 424 -5.43 13.58 -14.89
C VAL A 424 -5.78 14.00 -13.47
N PHE A 425 -7.04 14.30 -13.21
CA PHE A 425 -7.54 14.61 -11.88
C PHE A 425 -9.01 14.15 -11.72
N ASP A 426 -9.45 13.94 -10.48
CA ASP A 426 -10.83 13.57 -10.19
C ASP A 426 -11.74 14.80 -10.25
N ASN A 427 -12.73 14.76 -11.15
CA ASN A 427 -13.70 15.84 -11.31
C ASN A 427 -14.62 16.03 -10.10
N ASN A 428 -14.76 15.01 -9.25
CA ASN A 428 -15.63 15.04 -8.08
C ASN A 428 -14.93 15.57 -6.81
N ILE A 429 -13.59 15.70 -6.84
CA ILE A 429 -12.84 16.26 -5.73
C ILE A 429 -12.85 17.77 -5.85
N ASP A 430 -13.57 18.43 -4.93
CA ASP A 430 -13.57 19.87 -4.81
C ASP A 430 -12.40 20.28 -3.89
N ASN A 431 -11.29 20.69 -4.51
CA ASN A 431 -10.26 21.42 -3.77
C ASN A 431 -10.71 22.88 -3.77
N SER A 432 -11.08 23.39 -2.63
CA SER A 432 -11.81 24.63 -2.34
C SER A 432 -11.40 25.93 -3.07
N ASP A 433 -10.26 25.92 -3.76
CA ASP A 433 -9.76 27.08 -4.54
C ASP A 433 -9.86 26.88 -6.06
N GLY A 434 -10.48 25.78 -6.54
CA GLY A 434 -10.29 25.33 -7.93
C GLY A 434 -11.55 25.09 -8.76
N GLY A 435 -12.75 25.33 -8.26
CA GLY A 435 -13.97 25.04 -9.03
C GLY A 435 -14.01 25.72 -10.40
N ILE A 436 -13.70 27.00 -10.47
CA ILE A 436 -13.67 27.77 -11.73
C ILE A 436 -12.48 27.36 -12.62
N ALA A 437 -11.32 27.11 -12.02
CA ALA A 437 -10.13 26.69 -12.77
C ALA A 437 -10.28 25.29 -13.38
N LYS A 438 -11.13 24.40 -12.82
CA LYS A 438 -11.42 23.07 -13.40
C LYS A 438 -12.22 23.17 -14.69
N GLU A 439 -13.26 23.99 -14.71
CA GLU A 439 -14.12 24.15 -15.90
C GLU A 439 -13.35 24.74 -17.05
N ASP A 440 -12.55 25.77 -16.80
CA ASP A 440 -11.71 26.41 -17.81
C ASP A 440 -10.63 25.44 -18.33
N ALA A 441 -9.98 24.68 -17.47
CA ALA A 441 -8.96 23.71 -17.87
C ALA A 441 -9.54 22.50 -18.62
N LEU A 442 -10.74 22.04 -18.27
CA LEU A 442 -11.44 20.98 -19.01
C LEU A 442 -11.81 21.44 -20.43
N LEU A 443 -12.19 22.70 -20.61
CA LEU A 443 -12.45 23.28 -21.92
C LEU A 443 -11.17 23.39 -22.74
N GLU A 444 -10.05 23.84 -22.15
CA GLU A 444 -8.73 23.88 -22.80
C GLU A 444 -8.15 22.50 -23.16
N MET A 445 -8.54 21.43 -22.47
CA MET A 445 -8.10 20.06 -22.74
C MET A 445 -8.91 19.34 -23.82
N LEU A 446 -10.09 19.86 -24.16
CA LEU A 446 -10.96 19.32 -25.19
C LEU A 446 -10.69 19.92 -26.58
N ASP A 447 -9.98 21.04 -26.66
CA ASP A 447 -9.46 21.66 -27.87
C ASP A 447 -8.03 21.16 -28.19
#